data_11e1de5a57d3c9cbff0eb023c4e04bd7
#
_entry.id   11e1de5a57d3c9cbff0eb023c4e04bd7
#
_cell.length_a   1.000
_cell.length_b   1.000
_cell.length_c   1.000
_cell.angle_alpha   90.00
_cell.angle_beta   90.00
_cell.angle_gamma   90.00
#
_symmetry.space_group_name_H-M   'P 1'
#
loop_
_entity.id
_entity.type
_entity.pdbx_description
1 polymer ?
#
loop_
_entity_poly.entity_id
_entity_poly.type
_entity_poly.pdbx_seq_one_letter_code
_entity_poly.pdbx_strand_id
1 'polypeptide(L)'
;MKALRIEPADNVAVVAQDTRKGDVLRHAGGEVTALEDIGLGHKIAVEAVAQGGLVRKYGVPIGRASAPIAAGAFVHTHNLEDITEELCRQYVAAGRDGRGA
;
A
#
# COMPACT_ATOMS: atom_id res chain seq x y z
N MET A 1 -3.43 -17.67 -7.51
CA MET A 1 -3.86 -16.77 -6.42
C MET A 1 -3.85 -15.34 -6.93
N LYS A 2 -4.66 -14.49 -6.36
CA LYS A 2 -4.84 -13.13 -6.88
C LYS A 2 -4.66 -12.09 -5.79
N ALA A 3 -4.15 -10.92 -6.23
CA ALA A 3 -4.13 -9.71 -5.43
C ALA A 3 -4.77 -8.59 -6.26
N LEU A 4 -5.58 -7.76 -5.63
CA LEU A 4 -6.31 -6.69 -6.29
C LEU A 4 -5.49 -5.40 -6.25
N ARG A 5 -4.92 -5.05 -7.39
CA ARG A 5 -4.23 -3.77 -7.61
C ARG A 5 -5.12 -2.94 -8.52
N ILE A 6 -5.67 -1.85 -7.98
CA ILE A 6 -6.71 -1.07 -8.65
C ILE A 6 -6.12 -0.07 -9.65
N GLU A 7 -5.11 0.70 -9.25
CA GLU A 7 -4.51 1.71 -10.10
C GLU A 7 -3.07 1.36 -10.46
N PRO A 8 -2.60 1.71 -11.67
CA PRO A 8 -1.21 1.43 -12.05
C PRO A 8 -0.17 2.04 -11.12
N ALA A 9 -0.50 3.14 -10.45
CA ALA A 9 0.40 3.81 -9.52
C ALA A 9 0.47 3.14 -8.16
N ASP A 10 -0.41 2.18 -7.88
CA ASP A 10 -0.45 1.48 -6.60
C ASP A 10 0.79 0.59 -6.45
N ASN A 11 1.44 0.68 -5.30
CA ASN A 11 2.56 -0.20 -4.97
C ASN A 11 2.18 -1.28 -3.94
N VAL A 12 0.90 -1.33 -3.59
CA VAL A 12 0.32 -2.42 -2.80
C VAL A 12 -0.93 -2.95 -3.48
N ALA A 13 -1.27 -4.19 -3.15
CA ALA A 13 -2.49 -4.82 -3.59
C ALA A 13 -3.13 -5.53 -2.40
N VAL A 14 -4.44 -5.77 -2.47
CA VAL A 14 -5.18 -6.50 -1.45
C VAL A 14 -5.23 -7.97 -1.84
N VAL A 15 -4.79 -8.86 -0.94
CA VAL A 15 -4.86 -10.30 -1.24
C VAL A 15 -6.31 -10.78 -1.18
N ALA A 16 -6.70 -11.56 -2.19
CA ALA A 16 -8.09 -11.99 -2.35
C ALA A 16 -8.40 -13.33 -1.65
N GLN A 17 -7.43 -13.87 -0.95
CA GLN A 17 -7.55 -15.13 -0.20
C GLN A 17 -6.45 -15.15 0.87
N ASP A 18 -6.58 -16.07 1.83
CA ASP A 18 -5.48 -16.29 2.78
C ASP A 18 -4.26 -16.76 2.00
N THR A 19 -3.16 -16.08 2.23
CA THR A 19 -1.91 -16.24 1.47
C THR A 19 -0.82 -16.69 2.42
N ARG A 20 -0.01 -17.65 1.95
CA ARG A 20 1.11 -18.16 2.73
C ARG A 20 2.43 -17.76 2.10
N LYS A 21 3.45 -17.67 2.92
CA LYS A 21 4.81 -17.45 2.45
C LYS A 21 5.13 -18.40 1.29
N GLY A 22 5.63 -17.85 0.20
CA GLY A 22 5.96 -18.61 -1.01
C GLY A 22 4.85 -18.67 -2.05
N ASP A 23 3.63 -18.28 -1.71
CA ASP A 23 2.54 -18.23 -2.68
C ASP A 23 2.81 -17.14 -3.71
N VAL A 24 2.49 -17.44 -4.98
CA VAL A 24 2.60 -16.50 -6.08
C VAL A 24 1.21 -15.92 -6.38
N LEU A 25 1.11 -14.61 -6.32
CA LEU A 25 -0.16 -13.91 -6.58
C LEU A 25 -0.05 -13.12 -7.87
N ARG A 26 -1.10 -13.17 -8.67
CA ARG A 26 -1.22 -12.34 -9.86
C ARG A 26 -1.92 -11.04 -9.51
N HIS A 27 -1.44 -9.97 -10.11
CA HIS A 27 -2.07 -8.65 -10.00
C HIS A 27 -1.97 -7.94 -11.35
N ALA A 28 -2.70 -6.83 -11.50
CA ALA A 28 -2.59 -6.03 -12.71
C ALA A 28 -1.15 -5.50 -12.82
N GLY A 29 -0.44 -5.91 -13.87
CA GLY A 29 0.94 -5.53 -14.10
C GLY A 29 1.96 -6.63 -13.82
N GLY A 30 1.57 -7.77 -13.26
CA GLY A 30 2.51 -8.87 -13.06
C GLY A 30 2.17 -9.83 -11.94
N GLU A 31 3.20 -10.35 -11.32
CA GLU A 31 3.10 -11.31 -10.23
C GLU A 31 4.00 -10.90 -9.07
N VAL A 32 3.64 -11.34 -7.88
CA VAL A 32 4.47 -11.15 -6.70
C VAL A 32 4.43 -12.41 -5.85
N THR A 33 5.57 -12.76 -5.27
CA THR A 33 5.68 -13.89 -4.36
C THR A 33 5.61 -13.40 -2.92
N ALA A 34 4.70 -13.96 -2.14
CA ALA A 34 4.56 -13.59 -0.74
C ALA A 34 5.80 -14.00 0.05
N LEU A 35 6.36 -13.07 0.79
CA LEU A 35 7.52 -13.31 1.64
C LEU A 35 7.12 -13.77 3.04
N GLU A 36 5.84 -13.67 3.37
CA GLU A 36 5.30 -14.03 4.67
C GLU A 36 3.81 -14.33 4.52
N ASP A 37 3.20 -14.85 5.55
CA ASP A 37 1.76 -15.12 5.56
C ASP A 37 0.98 -13.81 5.60
N ILE A 38 -0.05 -13.71 4.76
CA ILE A 38 -0.89 -12.51 4.66
C ILE A 38 -2.34 -12.96 4.62
N GLY A 39 -3.13 -12.53 5.60
CA GLY A 39 -4.53 -12.87 5.67
C GLY A 39 -5.39 -12.19 4.62
N LEU A 40 -6.48 -12.84 4.24
CA LEU A 40 -7.47 -12.30 3.30
C LEU A 40 -7.82 -10.85 3.64
N GLY A 41 -7.79 -9.99 2.64
CA GLY A 41 -8.14 -8.58 2.79
C GLY A 41 -7.01 -7.67 3.23
N HIS A 42 -5.87 -8.23 3.58
CA HIS A 42 -4.68 -7.44 3.94
C HIS A 42 -3.85 -7.10 2.71
N LYS A 43 -2.87 -6.21 2.89
CA LYS A 43 -2.10 -5.65 1.80
C LYS A 43 -0.77 -6.36 1.62
N ILE A 44 -0.39 -6.57 0.38
CA ILE A 44 0.93 -7.08 -0.02
C ILE A 44 1.62 -6.01 -0.86
N ALA A 45 2.91 -5.78 -0.65
CA ALA A 45 3.68 -4.90 -1.50
C ALA A 45 3.92 -5.58 -2.84
N VAL A 46 3.56 -4.91 -3.94
CA VAL A 46 3.79 -5.46 -5.29
C VAL A 46 5.11 -4.99 -5.88
N GLU A 47 5.73 -4.00 -5.26
CA GLU A 47 7.09 -3.54 -5.58
C GLU A 47 7.77 -3.08 -4.30
N ALA A 48 9.08 -2.97 -4.33
CA ALA A 48 9.83 -2.51 -3.16
C ALA A 48 9.54 -1.04 -2.89
N VAL A 49 9.43 -0.68 -1.61
CA VAL A 49 9.23 0.70 -1.17
C VAL A 49 10.34 1.05 -0.20
N ALA A 50 11.09 2.10 -0.51
CA ALA A 50 12.16 2.57 0.37
C ALA A 50 11.56 3.18 1.65
N GLN A 51 12.34 3.15 2.72
CA GLN A 51 11.95 3.85 3.95
C GLN A 51 11.68 5.32 3.62
N GLY A 52 10.56 5.85 4.11
CA GLY A 52 10.12 7.20 3.80
C GLY A 52 9.34 7.32 2.50
N GLY A 53 9.31 6.27 1.68
CA GLY A 53 8.53 6.26 0.44
C GLY A 53 7.03 6.17 0.71
N LEU A 54 6.24 6.72 -0.19
CA LEU A 54 4.78 6.70 -0.05
C LEU A 54 4.22 5.35 -0.50
N VAL A 55 3.28 4.84 0.28
CA VAL A 55 2.50 3.65 -0.07
C VAL A 55 1.19 4.14 -0.67
N ARG A 56 0.86 3.66 -1.86
CA ARG A 56 -0.33 4.09 -2.61
C ARG A 56 -1.29 2.94 -2.80
N LYS A 57 -2.57 3.26 -2.61
CA LYS A 57 -3.68 2.35 -2.84
C LYS A 57 -4.82 3.16 -3.44
N TYR A 58 -5.44 2.63 -4.50
CA TYR A 58 -6.48 3.34 -5.26
C TYR A 58 -5.97 4.67 -5.85
N GLY A 59 -4.69 4.72 -6.21
CA GLY A 59 -4.08 5.92 -6.78
C GLY A 59 -3.75 7.01 -5.78
N VAL A 60 -4.00 6.80 -4.48
CA VAL A 60 -3.76 7.82 -3.46
C VAL A 60 -2.75 7.33 -2.42
N PRO A 61 -1.95 8.23 -1.84
CA PRO A 61 -1.08 7.86 -0.74
C PRO A 61 -1.91 7.52 0.50
N ILE A 62 -1.64 6.36 1.10
CA ILE A 62 -2.32 5.94 2.33
C ILE A 62 -1.37 5.94 3.53
N GLY A 63 -0.07 6.02 3.29
CA GLY A 63 0.91 6.01 4.36
C GLY A 63 2.31 6.18 3.82
N ARG A 64 3.25 6.24 4.74
CA ARG A 64 4.68 6.31 4.44
C ARG A 64 5.35 5.09 5.03
N ALA A 65 6.27 4.48 4.28
CA ALA A 65 7.00 3.32 4.79
C ALA A 65 7.88 3.75 5.96
N SER A 66 7.66 3.14 7.13
CA SER A 66 8.47 3.42 8.32
C SER A 66 9.78 2.62 8.33
N ALA A 67 9.90 1.67 7.41
CA ALA A 67 11.10 0.85 7.19
C ALA A 67 11.09 0.42 5.73
N PRO A 68 12.21 -0.06 5.18
CA PRO A 68 12.20 -0.59 3.82
C PRO A 68 11.20 -1.75 3.69
N ILE A 69 10.40 -1.74 2.64
CA ILE A 69 9.41 -2.78 2.37
C ILE A 69 9.83 -3.51 1.10
N ALA A 70 10.06 -4.81 1.18
CA ALA A 70 10.38 -5.61 0.02
C ALA A 70 9.11 -6.01 -0.74
N ALA A 71 9.23 -6.20 -2.06
CA ALA A 71 8.13 -6.76 -2.84
C ALA A 71 7.73 -8.13 -2.26
N GLY A 72 6.45 -8.33 -2.05
CA GLY A 72 5.93 -9.55 -1.41
C GLY A 72 5.76 -9.47 0.10
N ALA A 73 6.18 -8.38 0.73
CA ALA A 73 6.04 -8.21 2.17
C ALA A 73 4.60 -7.83 2.56
N PHE A 74 4.20 -8.23 3.74
CA PHE A 74 2.95 -7.81 4.35
C PHE A 74 3.06 -6.34 4.75
N VAL A 75 2.13 -5.52 4.30
CA VAL A 75 2.10 -4.09 4.61
C VAL A 75 0.98 -3.82 5.61
N HIS A 76 1.37 -3.39 6.80
CA HIS A 76 0.43 -3.08 7.87
C HIS A 76 1.08 -2.08 8.84
N THR A 77 0.49 -1.89 10.00
CA THR A 77 0.95 -0.88 10.97
C THR A 77 2.40 -1.02 11.41
N HIS A 78 2.98 -2.22 11.30
CA HIS A 78 4.38 -2.45 11.68
C HIS A 78 5.40 -1.81 10.73
N ASN A 79 5.00 -1.52 9.48
CA ASN A 79 5.90 -0.93 8.48
C ASN A 79 5.26 0.22 7.69
N LEU A 80 4.07 0.65 8.09
CA LEU A 80 3.33 1.71 7.43
C LEU A 80 2.91 2.76 8.45
N GLU A 81 3.38 3.99 8.26
CA GLU A 81 3.00 5.12 9.08
C GLU A 81 1.78 5.81 8.45
N ASP A 82 0.73 6.00 9.23
CA ASP A 82 -0.47 6.70 8.76
C ASP A 82 -0.17 8.19 8.58
N ILE A 83 -0.46 8.71 7.39
CA ILE A 83 -0.24 10.11 7.05
C ILE A 83 -1.55 10.87 6.85
N THR A 84 -2.67 10.30 7.24
CA THR A 84 -3.99 10.93 7.03
C THR A 84 -4.05 12.32 7.63
N GLU A 85 -3.60 12.49 8.85
CA GLU A 85 -3.60 13.78 9.52
C GLU A 85 -2.70 14.79 8.79
N GLU A 86 -1.52 14.37 8.37
CA GLU A 86 -0.61 15.21 7.61
C GLU A 86 -1.24 15.67 6.30
N LEU A 87 -1.89 14.76 5.58
CA LEU A 87 -2.58 15.10 4.34
C LEU A 87 -3.72 16.08 4.57
N CYS A 88 -4.48 15.90 5.64
CA CYS A 88 -5.56 16.82 5.99
C CYS A 88 -5.02 18.22 6.30
N ARG A 89 -3.91 18.31 7.01
CA ARG A 89 -3.27 19.60 7.29
C ARG A 89 -2.81 20.29 6.02
N GLN A 90 -2.21 19.55 5.10
CA GLN A 90 -1.77 20.09 3.82
C GLN A 90 -2.94 20.59 3.01
N TYR A 91 -4.04 19.85 3.01
CA TYR A 91 -5.25 20.22 2.29
C TYR A 91 -5.83 21.54 2.84
N VAL A 92 -5.94 21.65 4.16
CA VAL A 92 -6.46 22.86 4.81
C VAL A 92 -5.52 24.04 4.55
N ALA A 93 -4.23 23.85 4.65
CA ALA A 93 -3.24 24.92 4.41
C ALA A 93 -3.27 25.43 2.98
N ALA A 94 -3.62 24.57 2.04
CA ALA A 94 -3.71 24.95 0.63
C ALA A 94 -5.01 25.75 0.31
N GLY A 95 -5.87 25.90 1.25
CA GLY A 95 -7.11 26.67 1.05
C GLY A 95 -8.29 25.88 0.70
N ARG A 96 -8.16 25.67 0.87
CA ARG A 96 -9.20 25.26 0.46
C ARG A 96 -10.12 25.03 1.15
N ASP A 97 -10.01 25.65 1.09
CA ASP A 97 -10.68 25.50 1.53
C ASP A 97 -11.49 25.50 1.73
N GLY A 98 -11.60 25.74 1.80
CA GLY A 98 -12.13 25.50 1.88
C GLY A 98 -12.98 25.66 1.75
N ARG A 99 -12.86 25.74 1.60
CA ARG A 99 -13.40 25.86 1.17
C ARG A 99 -13.75 26.16 0.96
N GLY A 100 -13.59 26.36 0.99
CA GLY A 100 -13.66 26.52 0.60
C GLY A 100 -13.87 26.96 0.60
N ALA A 101 -13.80 27.08 0.69
CA ALA A 101 -13.72 27.27 0.51
C ALA A 101 -13.88 27.51 0.51
#